data_a31269bfcbb6710525471438dbd18d95
#
_entry.id   a31269bfcbb6710525471438dbd18d95
#
_cell.length_a   1.000
_cell.length_b   1.000
_cell.length_c   1.000
_cell.angle_alpha   90.00
_cell.angle_beta   90.00
_cell.angle_gamma   90.00
#
_symmetry.space_group_name_H-M   'P 1'
#
loop_
_entity.id
_entity.type
_entity.pdbx_description
1 polymer ?
#
loop_
_entity_poly.entity_id
_entity_poly.type
_entity_poly.pdbx_seq_one_letter_code
_entity_poly.pdbx_strand_id
1 'polypeptide(L)'
;MTRALAMVSGGLDSILAAKLIQEQGIEVIGICFKSYFFGEENAERMCKQIDMRLEVVDFSEEHFKMVKKPKHGHGKNMNPCIDCHAMMMTHAGRLLEKFDADFIITGEVLGQRPMSQNKGALSTVLKTSGVGEKILRPLCAKNLLETEMEKSGLVDREKLMDIKGRSRKIQMALAEQWNIKDYPSPAGGCKLTDPGYSNRLKDLVDNKEDISARELELLRYARHYRIDESCKIICTRTADEAEIVKNLISSEDRIFLVRDFNGPVTIIIGENPSEKSIEAAAKITGRYSKGRNEESIVVKYRKGTDENTITVKPADDEFINGCIIK
;
A
#
# COMPACT_ATOMS: atom_id res chain seq x y z
N MET A 1 -32.17 -14.66 -6.13
CA MET A 1 -31.91 -13.22 -6.46
C MET A 1 -30.45 -13.18 -6.90
N THR A 2 -30.17 -12.59 -8.07
CA THR A 2 -28.78 -12.53 -8.57
C THR A 2 -27.96 -11.60 -7.68
N ARG A 3 -26.76 -12.05 -7.31
CA ARG A 3 -25.85 -11.31 -6.41
C ARG A 3 -24.44 -11.29 -6.97
N ALA A 4 -23.78 -10.14 -6.88
CA ALA A 4 -22.39 -9.96 -7.28
C ALA A 4 -21.49 -9.52 -6.13
N LEU A 5 -20.25 -9.96 -6.14
CA LEU A 5 -19.19 -9.42 -5.27
C LEU A 5 -18.39 -8.36 -6.03
N ALA A 6 -18.40 -7.12 -5.54
CA ALA A 6 -17.62 -6.03 -6.12
C ALA A 6 -16.27 -5.89 -5.44
N MET A 7 -15.19 -6.05 -6.17
CA MET A 7 -13.85 -5.76 -5.66
C MET A 7 -13.66 -4.24 -5.55
N VAL A 8 -13.66 -3.70 -4.32
CA VAL A 8 -13.65 -2.26 -4.05
C VAL A 8 -12.31 -1.82 -3.50
N SER A 9 -11.60 -0.99 -4.25
CA SER A 9 -10.33 -0.37 -3.84
C SER A 9 -10.51 1.02 -3.20
N GLY A 10 -11.76 1.50 -3.10
CA GLY A 10 -12.06 2.88 -2.72
C GLY A 10 -11.80 3.92 -3.81
N GLY A 11 -11.37 3.51 -5.00
CA GLY A 11 -11.28 4.38 -6.18
C GLY A 11 -12.61 4.52 -6.90
N LEU A 12 -12.79 5.62 -7.65
CA LEU A 12 -14.02 5.91 -8.37
C LEU A 12 -14.48 4.76 -9.27
N ASP A 13 -13.57 4.17 -10.07
CA ASP A 13 -13.92 3.15 -11.05
C ASP A 13 -14.57 1.92 -10.42
N SER A 14 -14.10 1.48 -9.24
CA SER A 14 -14.69 0.32 -8.54
C SER A 14 -16.11 0.57 -8.05
N ILE A 15 -16.40 1.80 -7.62
CA ILE A 15 -17.74 2.20 -7.17
C ILE A 15 -18.67 2.37 -8.35
N LEU A 16 -18.21 2.96 -9.45
CA LEU A 16 -19.02 3.09 -10.67
C LEU A 16 -19.37 1.72 -11.26
N ALA A 17 -18.43 0.77 -11.24
CA ALA A 17 -18.71 -0.60 -11.67
C ALA A 17 -19.78 -1.27 -10.81
N ALA A 18 -19.72 -1.10 -9.49
CA ALA A 18 -20.71 -1.61 -8.54
C ALA A 18 -22.08 -0.96 -8.77
N LYS A 19 -22.13 0.38 -8.88
CA LYS A 19 -23.35 1.13 -9.11
C LYS A 19 -24.02 0.74 -10.43
N LEU A 20 -23.26 0.55 -11.50
CA LEU A 20 -23.76 0.14 -12.81
C LEU A 20 -24.47 -1.23 -12.75
N ILE A 21 -24.01 -2.15 -11.91
CA ILE A 21 -24.65 -3.46 -11.70
C ILE A 21 -25.86 -3.35 -10.78
N GLN A 22 -25.83 -2.50 -9.74
CA GLN A 22 -27.02 -2.20 -8.91
C GLN A 22 -28.17 -1.63 -9.74
N GLU A 23 -27.89 -0.76 -10.73
CA GLU A 23 -28.90 -0.19 -11.64
C GLU A 23 -29.60 -1.26 -12.52
N GLN A 24 -29.06 -2.47 -12.59
CA GLN A 24 -29.71 -3.61 -13.25
C GLN A 24 -30.57 -4.44 -12.28
N GLY A 25 -30.73 -4.01 -11.02
CA GLY A 25 -31.51 -4.72 -10.00
C GLY A 25 -30.76 -5.92 -9.38
N ILE A 26 -29.45 -6.00 -9.57
CA ILE A 26 -28.59 -7.05 -9.00
C ILE A 26 -28.07 -6.57 -7.62
N GLU A 27 -28.18 -7.43 -6.62
CA GLU A 27 -27.60 -7.17 -5.30
C GLU A 27 -26.06 -7.16 -5.40
N VAL A 28 -25.41 -6.12 -4.86
CA VAL A 28 -23.95 -6.01 -4.88
C VAL A 28 -23.41 -5.88 -3.47
N ILE A 29 -22.47 -6.76 -3.12
CA ILE A 29 -21.68 -6.69 -1.87
C ILE A 29 -20.28 -6.27 -2.22
N GLY A 30 -19.78 -5.18 -1.61
CA GLY A 30 -18.41 -4.73 -1.75
C GLY A 30 -17.46 -5.62 -0.95
N ILE A 31 -16.36 -6.02 -1.58
CA ILE A 31 -15.24 -6.72 -0.93
C ILE A 31 -14.02 -5.81 -1.03
N CYS A 32 -13.54 -5.32 0.12
CA CYS A 32 -12.30 -4.57 0.22
C CYS A 32 -11.20 -5.46 0.79
N PHE A 33 -10.08 -5.54 0.10
CA PHE A 33 -8.89 -6.20 0.62
C PHE A 33 -8.01 -5.20 1.36
N LYS A 34 -7.58 -5.59 2.56
CA LYS A 34 -6.66 -4.84 3.41
C LYS A 34 -5.31 -5.54 3.47
N SER A 35 -4.24 -4.75 3.43
CA SER A 35 -2.85 -5.22 3.48
C SER A 35 -1.99 -4.21 4.24
N TYR A 36 -0.77 -4.59 4.62
CA TYR A 36 0.24 -3.65 5.15
C TYR A 36 0.51 -2.44 4.25
N PHE A 37 0.13 -2.50 2.97
CA PHE A 37 0.46 -1.50 1.95
C PHE A 37 -0.73 -0.63 1.52
N PHE A 38 -1.94 -1.01 1.85
CA PHE A 38 -3.18 -0.27 1.57
C PHE A 38 -4.29 -0.67 2.55
N GLY A 39 -5.18 0.26 2.86
CA GLY A 39 -6.26 0.11 3.83
C GLY A 39 -7.64 0.18 3.20
N GLU A 40 -8.65 0.16 4.07
CA GLU A 40 -10.07 0.13 3.78
C GLU A 40 -10.78 1.49 3.82
N GLU A 41 -10.18 2.53 4.36
CA GLU A 41 -10.83 3.79 4.71
C GLU A 41 -11.52 4.46 3.51
N ASN A 42 -10.86 4.42 2.34
CA ASN A 42 -11.46 4.94 1.11
C ASN A 42 -12.63 4.07 0.63
N ALA A 43 -12.53 2.75 0.75
CA ALA A 43 -13.59 1.83 0.34
C ALA A 43 -14.84 2.02 1.19
N GLU A 44 -14.69 2.14 2.52
CA GLU A 44 -15.81 2.43 3.44
C GLU A 44 -16.53 3.72 3.09
N ARG A 45 -15.77 4.80 2.87
CA ARG A 45 -16.32 6.10 2.51
C ARG A 45 -17.06 6.06 1.17
N MET A 46 -16.51 5.36 0.19
CA MET A 46 -17.08 5.28 -1.14
C MET A 46 -18.33 4.39 -1.19
N CYS A 47 -18.34 3.26 -0.49
CA CYS A 47 -19.50 2.36 -0.43
C CYS A 47 -20.72 3.02 0.20
N LYS A 48 -20.51 3.88 1.23
CA LYS A 48 -21.61 4.65 1.85
C LYS A 48 -22.33 5.57 0.87
N GLN A 49 -21.66 6.09 -0.16
CA GLN A 49 -22.28 6.98 -1.14
C GLN A 49 -23.27 6.30 -2.09
N ILE A 50 -23.19 4.98 -2.22
CA ILE A 50 -24.09 4.18 -3.08
C ILE A 50 -24.89 3.15 -2.27
N ASP A 51 -24.96 3.32 -0.95
CA ASP A 51 -25.66 2.42 -0.01
C ASP A 51 -25.30 0.94 -0.23
N MET A 52 -24.00 0.65 -0.36
CA MET A 52 -23.48 -0.69 -0.60
C MET A 52 -22.86 -1.26 0.66
N ARG A 53 -23.30 -2.47 1.06
CA ARG A 53 -22.64 -3.26 2.10
C ARG A 53 -21.18 -3.51 1.74
N LEU A 54 -20.27 -3.35 2.69
CA LEU A 54 -18.85 -3.62 2.54
C LEU A 54 -18.38 -4.70 3.52
N GLU A 55 -17.62 -5.65 3.00
CA GLU A 55 -16.88 -6.64 3.78
C GLU A 55 -15.38 -6.38 3.60
N VAL A 56 -14.63 -6.34 4.69
CA VAL A 56 -13.19 -6.15 4.68
C VAL A 56 -12.49 -7.49 4.89
N VAL A 57 -11.57 -7.81 4.00
CA VAL A 57 -10.77 -9.04 4.04
C VAL A 57 -9.31 -8.66 4.28
N ASP A 58 -8.81 -8.96 5.48
CA ASP A 58 -7.38 -8.79 5.78
C ASP A 58 -6.61 -10.00 5.25
N PHE A 59 -5.72 -9.77 4.29
CA PHE A 59 -4.82 -10.78 3.72
C PHE A 59 -3.35 -10.37 3.83
N SER A 60 -3.04 -9.48 4.79
CA SER A 60 -1.73 -8.82 4.96
C SER A 60 -0.56 -9.79 4.92
N GLU A 61 -0.63 -10.88 5.68
CA GLU A 61 0.44 -11.88 5.77
C GLU A 61 0.67 -12.61 4.44
N GLU A 62 -0.40 -13.11 3.80
CA GLU A 62 -0.30 -13.81 2.53
C GLU A 62 0.19 -12.86 1.43
N HIS A 63 -0.33 -11.64 1.43
CA HIS A 63 0.05 -10.61 0.47
C HIS A 63 1.53 -10.24 0.63
N PHE A 64 2.01 -10.06 1.86
CA PHE A 64 3.43 -9.76 2.09
C PHE A 64 4.36 -10.89 1.64
N LYS A 65 3.99 -12.16 1.89
CA LYS A 65 4.74 -13.32 1.37
C LYS A 65 4.84 -13.27 -0.16
N MET A 66 3.74 -12.96 -0.84
CA MET A 66 3.72 -12.80 -2.29
C MET A 66 4.55 -11.60 -2.76
N VAL A 67 4.48 -10.46 -2.06
CA VAL A 67 5.29 -9.26 -2.38
C VAL A 67 6.79 -9.53 -2.31
N LYS A 68 7.25 -10.35 -1.36
CA LYS A 68 8.66 -10.73 -1.29
C LYS A 68 9.13 -11.56 -2.49
N LYS A 69 8.26 -12.42 -3.05
CA LYS A 69 8.61 -13.33 -4.16
C LYS A 69 7.45 -13.50 -5.14
N PRO A 70 7.12 -12.47 -5.93
CA PRO A 70 6.03 -12.54 -6.89
C PRO A 70 6.36 -13.43 -8.09
N LYS A 71 5.35 -14.15 -8.58
CA LYS A 71 5.50 -15.06 -9.74
C LYS A 71 5.78 -14.30 -11.05
N HIS A 72 5.15 -13.13 -11.22
CA HIS A 72 5.26 -12.32 -12.43
C HIS A 72 6.21 -11.12 -12.26
N GLY A 73 6.96 -11.08 -11.13
CA GLY A 73 7.91 -10.02 -10.83
C GLY A 73 7.26 -8.72 -10.35
N HIS A 74 8.11 -7.76 -10.06
CA HIS A 74 7.70 -6.42 -9.65
C HIS A 74 7.54 -5.50 -10.87
N GLY A 75 6.75 -4.45 -10.71
CA GLY A 75 6.67 -3.34 -11.67
C GLY A 75 7.89 -2.44 -11.58
N LYS A 76 7.68 -1.12 -11.76
CA LYS A 76 8.78 -0.14 -11.65
C LYS A 76 9.41 -0.10 -10.24
N ASN A 77 8.59 -0.36 -9.23
CA ASN A 77 8.97 -0.39 -7.81
C ASN A 77 8.69 -1.78 -7.24
N MET A 78 8.49 -1.92 -5.91
CA MET A 78 8.17 -3.20 -5.27
C MET A 78 6.71 -3.65 -5.48
N ASN A 79 6.01 -3.17 -6.50
CA ASN A 79 4.59 -3.40 -6.75
C ASN A 79 4.33 -4.59 -7.70
N PRO A 80 3.91 -5.76 -7.20
CA PRO A 80 3.61 -6.96 -8.00
C PRO A 80 2.14 -6.94 -8.48
N CYS A 81 1.74 -5.93 -9.25
CA CYS A 81 0.34 -5.65 -9.56
C CYS A 81 -0.42 -6.84 -10.18
N ILE A 82 0.21 -7.63 -11.06
CA ILE A 82 -0.43 -8.81 -11.68
C ILE A 82 -0.75 -9.86 -10.61
N ASP A 83 0.23 -10.22 -9.79
CA ASP A 83 0.06 -11.23 -8.74
C ASP A 83 -0.89 -10.76 -7.65
N CYS A 84 -0.83 -9.47 -7.29
CA CYS A 84 -1.73 -8.85 -6.32
C CYS A 84 -3.19 -8.91 -6.77
N HIS A 85 -3.49 -8.50 -8.01
CA HIS A 85 -4.85 -8.57 -8.55
C HIS A 85 -5.34 -10.03 -8.68
N ALA A 86 -4.48 -10.94 -9.15
CA ALA A 86 -4.83 -12.35 -9.23
C ALA A 86 -5.14 -12.95 -7.85
N MET A 87 -4.34 -12.64 -6.84
CA MET A 87 -4.56 -13.08 -5.46
C MET A 87 -5.90 -12.54 -4.91
N MET A 88 -6.19 -11.26 -5.09
CA MET A 88 -7.48 -10.68 -4.67
C MET A 88 -8.66 -11.37 -5.36
N MET A 89 -8.57 -11.65 -6.67
CA MET A 89 -9.61 -12.36 -7.42
C MET A 89 -9.79 -13.80 -6.93
N THR A 90 -8.69 -14.51 -6.65
CA THR A 90 -8.74 -15.85 -6.07
C THR A 90 -9.45 -15.85 -4.71
N HIS A 91 -9.14 -14.88 -3.84
CA HIS A 91 -9.82 -14.73 -2.56
C HIS A 91 -11.31 -14.38 -2.74
N ALA A 92 -11.64 -13.45 -3.64
CA ALA A 92 -13.04 -13.12 -3.96
C ALA A 92 -13.80 -14.34 -4.49
N GLY A 93 -13.15 -15.20 -5.30
CA GLY A 93 -13.73 -16.46 -5.77
C GLY A 93 -14.12 -17.42 -4.65
N ARG A 94 -13.27 -17.52 -3.60
CA ARG A 94 -13.58 -18.34 -2.40
C ARG A 94 -14.76 -17.77 -1.59
N LEU A 95 -15.03 -16.48 -1.71
CA LEU A 95 -16.12 -15.81 -1.01
C LEU A 95 -17.47 -15.92 -1.73
N LEU A 96 -17.52 -16.35 -3.01
CA LEU A 96 -18.77 -16.50 -3.74
C LEU A 96 -19.77 -17.40 -3.00
N GLU A 97 -19.33 -18.57 -2.57
CA GLU A 97 -20.19 -19.50 -1.82
C GLU A 97 -20.61 -18.93 -0.46
N LYS A 98 -19.68 -18.29 0.27
CA LYS A 98 -19.98 -17.68 1.59
C LYS A 98 -21.10 -16.63 1.53
N PHE A 99 -21.15 -15.86 0.46
CA PHE A 99 -22.12 -14.78 0.27
C PHE A 99 -23.29 -15.16 -0.64
N ASP A 100 -23.37 -16.41 -1.08
CA ASP A 100 -24.35 -16.89 -2.06
C ASP A 100 -24.38 -15.95 -3.28
N ALA A 101 -23.20 -15.68 -3.85
CA ALA A 101 -23.02 -14.76 -4.97
C ALA A 101 -22.62 -15.51 -6.24
N ASP A 102 -23.14 -15.04 -7.37
CA ASP A 102 -23.03 -15.71 -8.67
C ASP A 102 -21.71 -15.37 -9.39
N PHE A 103 -21.23 -14.12 -9.22
CA PHE A 103 -20.06 -13.63 -9.93
C PHE A 103 -19.35 -12.47 -9.22
N ILE A 104 -18.20 -12.09 -9.76
CA ILE A 104 -17.33 -11.02 -9.25
C ILE A 104 -17.28 -9.89 -10.28
N ILE A 105 -17.33 -8.64 -9.81
CA ILE A 105 -17.11 -7.47 -10.65
C ILE A 105 -15.86 -6.70 -10.19
N THR A 106 -15.18 -6.08 -11.16
CA THR A 106 -14.03 -5.22 -10.90
C THR A 106 -14.18 -3.88 -11.61
N GLY A 107 -13.60 -2.82 -11.04
CA GLY A 107 -13.52 -1.50 -11.66
C GLY A 107 -12.36 -1.35 -12.65
N GLU A 108 -11.78 -2.44 -13.15
CA GLU A 108 -10.68 -2.37 -14.13
C GLU A 108 -11.19 -1.85 -15.47
N VAL A 109 -10.45 -0.92 -16.09
CA VAL A 109 -10.76 -0.34 -17.40
C VAL A 109 -9.62 -0.60 -18.38
N LEU A 110 -9.95 -1.18 -19.54
CA LEU A 110 -8.98 -1.52 -20.58
C LEU A 110 -8.14 -0.30 -21.00
N GLY A 111 -6.82 -0.39 -20.85
CA GLY A 111 -5.87 0.64 -21.24
C GLY A 111 -5.72 1.82 -20.27
N GLN A 112 -6.43 1.83 -19.14
CA GLN A 112 -6.34 2.93 -18.17
C GLN A 112 -5.01 2.92 -17.40
N ARG A 113 -4.51 1.73 -17.00
CA ARG A 113 -3.23 1.57 -16.35
C ARG A 113 -2.29 0.74 -17.24
N PRO A 114 -1.19 1.33 -17.77
CA PRO A 114 -0.35 0.66 -18.77
C PRO A 114 0.22 -0.69 -18.30
N MET A 115 0.58 -0.82 -17.03
CA MET A 115 1.24 -2.01 -16.50
C MET A 115 0.26 -3.13 -16.12
N SER A 116 -0.95 -2.80 -15.63
CA SER A 116 -1.87 -3.79 -15.08
C SER A 116 -3.20 -3.92 -15.80
N GLN A 117 -3.58 -2.95 -16.66
CA GLN A 117 -4.87 -2.93 -17.33
C GLN A 117 -4.76 -2.91 -18.88
N ASN A 118 -3.62 -3.33 -19.43
CA ASN A 118 -3.54 -3.67 -20.85
C ASN A 118 -4.13 -5.06 -21.09
N LYS A 119 -4.46 -5.39 -22.35
CA LYS A 119 -5.13 -6.64 -22.72
C LYS A 119 -4.38 -7.89 -22.24
N GLY A 120 -3.04 -7.90 -22.33
CA GLY A 120 -2.20 -9.00 -21.88
C GLY A 120 -2.23 -9.16 -20.36
N ALA A 121 -2.06 -8.07 -19.62
CA ALA A 121 -2.09 -8.09 -18.16
C ALA A 121 -3.46 -8.56 -17.63
N LEU A 122 -4.57 -8.04 -18.17
CA LEU A 122 -5.92 -8.47 -17.79
C LEU A 122 -6.13 -9.97 -18.03
N SER A 123 -5.64 -10.50 -19.18
CA SER A 123 -5.71 -11.93 -19.48
C SER A 123 -4.84 -12.77 -18.53
N THR A 124 -3.62 -12.31 -18.21
CA THR A 124 -2.72 -13.00 -17.28
C THR A 124 -3.32 -13.08 -15.88
N VAL A 125 -3.90 -11.97 -15.39
CA VAL A 125 -4.59 -11.94 -14.10
C VAL A 125 -5.74 -12.93 -14.05
N LEU A 126 -6.61 -12.99 -15.08
CA LEU A 126 -7.72 -13.95 -15.15
C LEU A 126 -7.22 -15.40 -15.09
N LYS A 127 -6.19 -15.73 -15.89
CA LYS A 127 -5.61 -17.09 -15.91
C LYS A 127 -4.97 -17.45 -14.57
N THR A 128 -4.24 -16.50 -13.96
CA THR A 128 -3.54 -16.71 -12.70
C THR A 128 -4.49 -16.87 -11.52
N SER A 129 -5.62 -16.15 -11.54
CA SER A 129 -6.63 -16.19 -10.46
C SER A 129 -7.37 -17.53 -10.36
N GLY A 130 -7.47 -18.29 -11.46
CA GLY A 130 -8.24 -19.53 -11.53
C GLY A 130 -9.76 -19.36 -11.49
N VAL A 131 -10.27 -18.12 -11.46
CA VAL A 131 -11.72 -17.78 -11.38
C VAL A 131 -12.15 -16.84 -12.51
N GLY A 132 -11.38 -16.79 -13.58
CA GLY A 132 -11.55 -15.81 -14.66
C GLY A 132 -12.92 -15.83 -15.33
N GLU A 133 -13.56 -16.97 -15.42
CA GLU A 133 -14.92 -17.15 -15.96
C GLU A 133 -16.03 -16.52 -15.11
N LYS A 134 -15.74 -16.23 -13.83
CA LYS A 134 -16.65 -15.57 -12.89
C LYS A 134 -16.44 -14.07 -12.79
N ILE A 135 -15.55 -13.47 -13.57
CA ILE A 135 -15.14 -12.07 -13.45
C ILE A 135 -15.71 -11.24 -14.60
N LEU A 136 -16.47 -10.20 -14.23
CA LEU A 136 -16.98 -9.20 -15.14
C LEU A 136 -16.31 -7.84 -14.91
N ARG A 137 -16.10 -7.07 -15.97
CA ARG A 137 -15.56 -5.71 -15.97
C ARG A 137 -16.58 -4.72 -16.53
N PRO A 138 -17.58 -4.30 -15.74
CA PRO A 138 -18.73 -3.56 -16.23
C PRO A 138 -18.40 -2.30 -17.02
N LEU A 139 -17.35 -1.57 -16.61
CA LEU A 139 -16.98 -0.30 -17.26
C LEU A 139 -16.35 -0.45 -18.66
N CYS A 140 -15.84 -1.63 -19.01
CA CYS A 140 -15.20 -1.85 -20.31
C CYS A 140 -15.65 -3.16 -20.99
N ALA A 141 -16.74 -3.76 -20.55
CA ALA A 141 -17.21 -5.07 -21.01
C ALA A 141 -17.38 -5.14 -22.53
N LYS A 142 -17.95 -4.09 -23.16
CA LYS A 142 -18.16 -4.05 -24.60
C LYS A 142 -16.86 -4.02 -25.42
N ASN A 143 -15.70 -3.75 -24.80
CA ASN A 143 -14.37 -3.88 -25.42
C ASN A 143 -13.70 -5.25 -25.20
N LEU A 144 -14.36 -6.16 -24.47
CA LEU A 144 -13.85 -7.48 -24.11
C LEU A 144 -14.75 -8.59 -24.68
N LEU A 145 -14.26 -9.82 -24.65
CA LEU A 145 -15.09 -10.97 -25.00
C LEU A 145 -16.24 -11.09 -24.02
N GLU A 146 -17.38 -11.50 -24.53
CA GLU A 146 -18.59 -11.72 -23.76
C GLU A 146 -18.40 -12.83 -22.72
N THR A 147 -18.79 -12.55 -21.49
CA THR A 147 -18.69 -13.48 -20.37
C THR A 147 -19.91 -14.39 -20.25
N GLU A 148 -19.81 -15.45 -19.46
CA GLU A 148 -20.96 -16.34 -19.22
C GLU A 148 -22.13 -15.62 -18.52
N MET A 149 -21.85 -14.60 -17.68
CA MET A 149 -22.89 -13.78 -17.05
C MET A 149 -23.71 -12.97 -18.06
N GLU A 150 -23.05 -12.50 -19.11
CA GLU A 150 -23.69 -11.77 -20.20
C GLU A 150 -24.48 -12.73 -21.11
N LYS A 151 -23.88 -13.86 -21.51
CA LYS A 151 -24.53 -14.88 -22.37
C LYS A 151 -25.75 -15.54 -21.73
N SER A 152 -25.70 -15.78 -20.42
CA SER A 152 -26.81 -16.39 -19.68
C SER A 152 -27.93 -15.40 -19.33
N GLY A 153 -27.74 -14.10 -19.61
CA GLY A 153 -28.71 -13.05 -19.27
C GLY A 153 -28.75 -12.67 -17.79
N LEU A 154 -27.78 -13.13 -16.96
CA LEU A 154 -27.62 -12.67 -15.59
C LEU A 154 -27.32 -11.16 -15.54
N VAL A 155 -26.59 -10.68 -16.55
CA VAL A 155 -26.24 -9.26 -16.71
C VAL A 155 -26.61 -8.82 -18.14
N ASP A 156 -27.34 -7.73 -18.24
CA ASP A 156 -27.68 -7.11 -19.52
C ASP A 156 -26.46 -6.36 -20.09
N ARG A 157 -25.84 -6.94 -21.14
CA ARG A 157 -24.66 -6.36 -21.79
C ARG A 157 -24.90 -4.96 -22.36
N GLU A 158 -26.13 -4.66 -22.83
CA GLU A 158 -26.42 -3.34 -23.42
C GLU A 158 -26.31 -2.21 -22.40
N LYS A 159 -26.54 -2.52 -21.14
CA LYS A 159 -26.36 -1.58 -20.02
C LYS A 159 -24.90 -1.47 -19.53
N LEU A 160 -23.98 -2.28 -20.06
CA LEU A 160 -22.57 -2.19 -19.73
C LEU A 160 -21.85 -1.15 -20.61
N MET A 161 -20.63 -0.79 -20.22
CA MET A 161 -19.88 0.30 -20.84
C MET A 161 -18.78 -0.19 -21.79
N ASP A 162 -18.31 0.73 -22.63
CA ASP A 162 -17.20 0.53 -23.57
C ASP A 162 -16.00 1.44 -23.27
N ILE A 163 -15.81 1.83 -22.01
CA ILE A 163 -14.75 2.75 -21.60
C ILE A 163 -13.37 2.13 -21.86
N LYS A 164 -12.46 2.91 -22.45
CA LYS A 164 -11.08 2.51 -22.70
C LYS A 164 -10.11 3.69 -22.61
N GLY A 165 -8.85 3.38 -22.30
CA GLY A 165 -7.78 4.37 -22.26
C GLY A 165 -7.74 5.16 -20.95
N ARG A 166 -6.95 6.24 -20.93
CA ARG A 166 -6.62 6.98 -19.70
C ARG A 166 -7.57 8.11 -19.36
N SER A 167 -8.44 8.50 -20.30
CA SER A 167 -9.43 9.56 -20.05
C SER A 167 -10.45 9.11 -19.04
N ARG A 168 -10.76 9.97 -18.08
CA ARG A 168 -11.79 9.72 -17.05
C ARG A 168 -13.05 10.56 -17.23
N LYS A 169 -13.21 11.20 -18.39
CA LYS A 169 -14.37 12.07 -18.65
C LYS A 169 -15.70 11.34 -18.46
N ILE A 170 -15.80 10.11 -18.96
CA ILE A 170 -17.03 9.30 -18.84
C ILE A 170 -17.26 8.93 -17.37
N GLN A 171 -16.22 8.48 -16.65
CA GLN A 171 -16.33 8.15 -15.24
C GLN A 171 -16.76 9.36 -14.39
N MET A 172 -16.23 10.55 -14.68
CA MET A 172 -16.62 11.78 -13.98
C MET A 172 -18.07 12.18 -14.27
N ALA A 173 -18.55 12.01 -15.50
CA ALA A 173 -19.93 12.24 -15.87
C ALA A 173 -20.89 11.25 -15.16
N LEU A 174 -20.53 9.97 -15.08
CA LEU A 174 -21.28 8.97 -14.31
C LEU A 174 -21.31 9.29 -12.82
N ALA A 175 -20.20 9.74 -12.26
CA ALA A 175 -20.13 10.16 -10.86
C ALA A 175 -21.08 11.34 -10.58
N GLU A 176 -21.13 12.32 -11.46
CA GLU A 176 -22.07 13.44 -11.38
C GLU A 176 -23.53 12.97 -11.48
N GLN A 177 -23.84 12.12 -12.46
CA GLN A 177 -25.18 11.55 -12.67
C GLN A 177 -25.69 10.80 -11.43
N TRP A 178 -24.80 10.06 -10.73
CA TRP A 178 -25.17 9.30 -9.53
C TRP A 178 -24.86 10.04 -8.22
N ASN A 179 -24.56 11.35 -8.29
CA ASN A 179 -24.27 12.19 -7.13
C ASN A 179 -23.12 11.67 -6.25
N ILE A 180 -22.14 11.00 -6.84
CA ILE A 180 -20.92 10.53 -6.17
C ILE A 180 -19.91 11.68 -6.20
N LYS A 181 -19.63 12.30 -5.06
CA LYS A 181 -18.85 13.55 -4.98
C LYS A 181 -17.49 13.41 -4.34
N ASP A 182 -17.39 12.60 -3.30
CA ASP A 182 -16.18 12.47 -2.49
C ASP A 182 -15.39 11.22 -2.90
N TYR A 183 -14.60 11.32 -3.97
CA TYR A 183 -13.72 10.24 -4.41
C TYR A 183 -12.27 10.71 -4.48
N PRO A 184 -11.30 9.80 -4.19
CA PRO A 184 -9.89 10.15 -4.20
C PRO A 184 -9.37 10.47 -5.61
N SER A 185 -8.32 11.26 -5.67
CA SER A 185 -7.60 11.51 -6.92
C SER A 185 -7.08 10.19 -7.54
N PRO A 186 -6.95 10.13 -8.89
CA PRO A 186 -6.55 8.92 -9.57
C PRO A 186 -5.06 8.67 -9.36
N ALA A 187 -4.68 7.95 -8.40
CA ALA A 187 -3.39 7.26 -8.19
C ALA A 187 -3.04 7.16 -6.69
N GLY A 188 -2.14 6.28 -6.32
CA GLY A 188 -1.46 6.36 -5.04
C GLY A 188 -2.09 5.63 -3.86
N GLY A 189 -3.07 4.76 -4.05
CA GLY A 189 -3.63 3.98 -2.94
C GLY A 189 -2.67 2.93 -2.36
N CYS A 190 -1.71 2.43 -3.13
CA CYS A 190 -0.78 1.39 -2.71
C CYS A 190 0.63 1.95 -2.47
N LYS A 191 1.16 1.77 -1.25
CA LYS A 191 2.51 2.22 -0.86
C LYS A 191 3.62 1.58 -1.70
N LEU A 192 3.40 0.38 -2.22
CA LEU A 192 4.37 -0.31 -3.10
C LEU A 192 4.63 0.42 -4.43
N THR A 193 3.84 1.42 -4.77
CA THR A 193 4.05 2.26 -5.96
C THR A 193 4.87 3.52 -5.67
N ASP A 194 5.06 3.86 -4.40
CA ASP A 194 5.91 4.98 -3.95
C ASP A 194 7.39 4.57 -3.99
N PRO A 195 8.25 5.29 -4.72
CA PRO A 195 9.67 4.93 -4.84
C PRO A 195 10.40 4.90 -3.50
N GLY A 196 10.19 5.91 -2.66
CA GLY A 196 10.88 6.00 -1.38
C GLY A 196 10.46 4.89 -0.41
N TYR A 197 9.16 4.58 -0.34
CA TYR A 197 8.67 3.43 0.44
C TYR A 197 9.24 2.11 -0.10
N SER A 198 9.22 1.92 -1.41
CA SER A 198 9.70 0.72 -2.07
C SER A 198 11.19 0.48 -1.85
N ASN A 199 12.02 1.53 -1.88
CA ASN A 199 13.43 1.41 -1.62
C ASN A 199 13.70 1.03 -0.16
N ARG A 200 12.95 1.60 0.79
CA ARG A 200 13.02 1.24 2.21
C ARG A 200 12.54 -0.19 2.48
N LEU A 201 11.51 -0.64 1.76
CA LEU A 201 11.01 -2.03 1.84
C LEU A 201 12.02 -3.00 1.24
N LYS A 202 12.58 -2.67 0.07
CA LYS A 202 13.61 -3.49 -0.57
C LYS A 202 14.83 -3.68 0.35
N ASP A 203 15.35 -2.59 0.91
CA ASP A 203 16.42 -2.64 1.90
C ASP A 203 16.08 -3.55 3.09
N LEU A 204 14.84 -3.48 3.59
CA LEU A 204 14.42 -4.30 4.72
C LEU A 204 14.38 -5.79 4.34
N VAL A 205 13.79 -6.13 3.19
CA VAL A 205 13.65 -7.51 2.68
C VAL A 205 15.01 -8.12 2.34
N ASP A 206 15.93 -7.32 1.79
CA ASP A 206 17.28 -7.80 1.41
C ASP A 206 18.16 -8.10 2.65
N ASN A 207 17.88 -7.48 3.81
CA ASN A 207 18.71 -7.61 5.01
C ASN A 207 18.04 -8.37 6.18
N LYS A 208 16.79 -8.80 6.04
CA LYS A 208 16.07 -9.48 7.13
C LYS A 208 15.01 -10.44 6.60
N GLU A 209 14.99 -11.69 7.13
CA GLU A 209 14.00 -12.70 6.76
C GLU A 209 12.67 -12.51 7.50
N ASP A 210 12.73 -12.39 8.84
CA ASP A 210 11.57 -12.24 9.72
C ASP A 210 11.24 -10.77 9.96
N ILE A 211 10.39 -10.24 9.12
CA ILE A 211 9.95 -8.85 9.16
C ILE A 211 8.60 -8.75 9.86
N SER A 212 8.53 -7.97 10.93
CA SER A 212 7.31 -7.73 11.68
C SER A 212 6.39 -6.68 11.02
N ALA A 213 5.09 -6.73 11.33
CA ALA A 213 4.12 -5.69 10.93
C ALA A 213 4.55 -4.30 11.40
N ARG A 214 5.14 -4.20 12.58
CA ARG A 214 5.71 -2.97 13.14
C ARG A 214 6.81 -2.38 12.24
N GLU A 215 7.72 -3.20 11.75
CA GLU A 215 8.80 -2.74 10.87
C GLU A 215 8.27 -2.25 9.52
N LEU A 216 7.24 -2.92 8.98
CA LEU A 216 6.55 -2.48 7.77
C LEU A 216 5.82 -1.14 7.99
N GLU A 217 5.23 -0.93 9.15
CA GLU A 217 4.58 0.34 9.50
C GLU A 217 5.62 1.47 9.63
N LEU A 218 6.76 1.23 10.26
CA LEU A 218 7.84 2.21 10.38
C LEU A 218 8.36 2.71 9.02
N LEU A 219 8.25 1.90 7.94
CA LEU A 219 8.66 2.33 6.59
C LEU A 219 7.86 3.52 6.05
N ARG A 220 6.69 3.81 6.62
CA ARG A 220 5.82 4.93 6.19
C ARG A 220 6.34 6.28 6.65
N TYR A 221 7.16 6.29 7.72
CA TYR A 221 7.57 7.49 8.43
C TYR A 221 9.08 7.70 8.37
N ALA A 222 9.52 8.90 8.65
CA ALA A 222 10.90 9.25 8.94
C ALA A 222 11.89 9.09 7.75
N ARG A 223 13.16 9.38 8.01
CA ARG A 223 14.29 9.06 7.13
C ARG A 223 14.92 7.77 7.59
N HIS A 224 15.30 6.92 6.64
CA HIS A 224 15.90 5.62 6.91
C HIS A 224 17.33 5.59 6.42
N TYR A 225 18.20 4.95 7.19
CA TYR A 225 19.63 4.83 6.91
C TYR A 225 20.11 3.42 7.18
N ARG A 226 21.12 2.99 6.43
CA ARG A 226 21.83 1.73 6.64
C ARG A 226 23.32 1.99 6.69
N ILE A 227 23.95 1.56 7.78
CA ILE A 227 25.40 1.67 8.00
C ILE A 227 26.07 0.30 7.80
N ASP A 228 25.43 -0.74 8.28
CA ASP A 228 25.81 -2.15 8.14
C ASP A 228 24.59 -3.04 7.98
N GLU A 229 24.79 -4.33 7.75
CA GLU A 229 23.71 -5.30 7.51
C GLU A 229 22.86 -5.56 8.76
N SER A 230 23.45 -5.37 9.96
CA SER A 230 22.85 -5.81 11.23
C SER A 230 21.72 -4.93 11.73
N CYS A 231 21.72 -3.62 11.39
CA CYS A 231 20.76 -2.69 11.96
C CYS A 231 20.37 -1.55 11.00
N LYS A 232 19.17 -1.03 11.23
CA LYS A 232 18.57 0.07 10.49
C LYS A 232 18.39 1.27 11.41
N ILE A 233 18.75 2.46 10.93
CA ILE A 233 18.57 3.71 11.65
C ILE A 233 17.37 4.45 11.04
N ILE A 234 16.50 4.95 11.92
CA ILE A 234 15.31 5.74 11.56
C ILE A 234 15.39 7.08 12.28
N CYS A 235 15.27 8.20 11.56
CA CYS A 235 15.34 9.55 12.11
C CYS A 235 14.13 10.38 11.68
N THR A 236 13.31 10.82 12.64
CA THR A 236 12.05 11.53 12.39
C THR A 236 12.28 12.92 11.77
N ARG A 237 11.29 13.42 11.00
CA ARG A 237 11.35 14.71 10.32
C ARG A 237 10.56 15.80 11.06
N THR A 238 9.44 15.40 11.67
CA THR A 238 8.49 16.31 12.33
C THR A 238 8.15 15.80 13.72
N ALA A 239 7.49 16.65 14.52
CA ALA A 239 6.99 16.28 15.84
C ALA A 239 5.90 15.19 15.74
N ASP A 240 5.01 15.28 14.76
CA ASP A 240 3.95 14.29 14.54
C ASP A 240 4.54 12.92 14.23
N GLU A 241 5.56 12.85 13.35
CA GLU A 241 6.27 11.61 13.11
C GLU A 241 6.95 11.07 14.38
N ALA A 242 7.50 11.95 15.21
CA ALA A 242 8.13 11.53 16.46
C ALA A 242 7.12 10.89 17.42
N GLU A 243 5.91 11.42 17.52
CA GLU A 243 4.85 10.82 18.34
C GLU A 243 4.42 9.46 17.80
N ILE A 244 4.25 9.34 16.48
CA ILE A 244 3.90 8.04 15.85
C ILE A 244 5.03 7.03 16.08
N VAL A 245 6.28 7.41 15.80
CA VAL A 245 7.44 6.51 15.95
C VAL A 245 7.65 6.10 17.40
N LYS A 246 7.42 6.99 18.39
CA LYS A 246 7.48 6.66 19.83
C LYS A 246 6.53 5.52 20.20
N ASN A 247 5.31 5.50 19.64
CA ASN A 247 4.33 4.44 19.87
C ASN A 247 4.70 3.09 19.21
N LEU A 248 5.66 3.14 18.27
CA LEU A 248 6.19 1.97 17.56
C LEU A 248 7.55 1.51 18.10
N ILE A 249 8.11 2.13 19.16
CA ILE A 249 9.37 1.70 19.78
C ILE A 249 9.18 0.41 20.54
N SER A 250 10.13 -0.52 20.39
CA SER A 250 10.19 -1.74 21.20
C SER A 250 11.29 -1.64 22.27
N SER A 251 11.29 -2.57 23.24
CA SER A 251 12.33 -2.66 24.28
C SER A 251 13.73 -2.94 23.71
N GLU A 252 13.81 -3.50 22.51
CA GLU A 252 15.06 -3.85 21.84
C GLU A 252 15.69 -2.69 21.08
N ASP A 253 14.93 -1.63 20.81
CA ASP A 253 15.41 -0.47 20.07
C ASP A 253 16.32 0.40 20.96
N ARG A 254 17.29 1.06 20.32
CA ARG A 254 18.04 2.15 20.95
C ARG A 254 17.53 3.50 20.47
N ILE A 255 17.23 4.38 21.42
CA ILE A 255 16.65 5.71 21.18
C ILE A 255 17.74 6.74 21.37
N PHE A 256 17.87 7.69 20.44
CA PHE A 256 18.85 8.78 20.47
C PHE A 256 18.15 10.13 20.50
N LEU A 257 18.61 11.02 21.37
CA LEU A 257 18.13 12.40 21.54
C LEU A 257 19.34 13.31 21.77
N VAL A 258 19.32 14.50 21.18
CA VAL A 258 20.33 15.52 21.52
C VAL A 258 20.03 16.05 22.92
N ARG A 259 21.09 16.22 23.76
CA ARG A 259 20.94 16.63 25.15
C ARG A 259 20.55 18.11 25.30
N ASP A 260 21.25 18.97 24.60
CA ASP A 260 21.20 20.43 24.84
C ASP A 260 20.43 21.22 23.78
N PHE A 261 19.93 20.55 22.74
CA PHE A 261 19.22 21.16 21.62
C PHE A 261 17.94 20.40 21.28
N ASN A 262 16.94 21.12 20.77
CA ASN A 262 15.79 20.46 20.15
C ASN A 262 16.21 19.73 18.88
N GLY A 263 15.76 18.49 18.74
CA GLY A 263 16.12 17.62 17.61
C GLY A 263 15.12 16.51 17.38
N PRO A 264 15.40 15.65 16.39
CA PRO A 264 14.57 14.50 16.07
C PRO A 264 14.65 13.40 17.13
N VAL A 265 13.70 12.49 17.08
CA VAL A 265 13.86 11.17 17.67
C VAL A 265 14.53 10.30 16.61
N THR A 266 15.69 9.71 16.97
CA THR A 266 16.35 8.72 16.14
C THR A 266 16.31 7.38 16.86
N ILE A 267 16.07 6.30 16.12
CA ILE A 267 16.09 4.94 16.68
C ILE A 267 17.00 4.04 15.85
N ILE A 268 17.68 3.11 16.50
CA ILE A 268 18.27 1.94 15.85
C ILE A 268 17.35 0.76 16.08
N ILE A 269 16.97 0.10 14.99
CA ILE A 269 16.26 -1.18 14.98
C ILE A 269 17.30 -2.28 14.77
N GLY A 270 17.40 -3.21 15.70
CA GLY A 270 18.36 -4.31 15.66
C GLY A 270 18.91 -4.60 17.06
N GLU A 271 19.23 -5.87 17.33
CA GLU A 271 19.56 -6.30 18.69
C GLU A 271 20.95 -5.84 19.15
N ASN A 272 21.95 -5.94 18.29
CA ASN A 272 23.35 -5.70 18.61
C ASN A 272 24.02 -4.75 17.60
N PRO A 273 23.68 -3.43 17.62
CA PRO A 273 24.32 -2.47 16.73
C PRO A 273 25.81 -2.36 17.04
N SER A 274 26.61 -2.25 15.99
CA SER A 274 28.03 -1.96 16.10
C SER A 274 28.29 -0.58 16.73
N GLU A 275 29.44 -0.34 17.29
CA GLU A 275 29.85 1.00 17.77
C GLU A 275 29.77 2.03 16.62
N LYS A 276 30.13 1.62 15.41
CA LYS A 276 29.97 2.44 14.19
C LYS A 276 28.52 2.85 13.93
N SER A 277 27.57 1.94 14.12
CA SER A 277 26.13 2.25 13.97
C SER A 277 25.61 3.15 15.09
N ILE A 278 26.10 3.00 16.32
CA ILE A 278 25.77 3.90 17.45
C ILE A 278 26.30 5.31 17.18
N GLU A 279 27.55 5.44 16.77
CA GLU A 279 28.16 6.71 16.41
C GLU A 279 27.42 7.37 15.22
N ALA A 280 27.09 6.58 14.19
CA ALA A 280 26.35 7.06 13.04
C ALA A 280 24.96 7.60 13.43
N ALA A 281 24.21 6.88 14.26
CA ALA A 281 22.91 7.34 14.75
C ALA A 281 23.02 8.66 15.53
N ALA A 282 24.04 8.80 16.37
CA ALA A 282 24.30 10.03 17.09
C ALA A 282 24.63 11.20 16.14
N LYS A 283 25.50 10.98 15.13
CA LYS A 283 25.83 11.98 14.10
C LYS A 283 24.61 12.40 13.29
N ILE A 284 23.76 11.45 12.91
CA ILE A 284 22.50 11.70 12.18
C ILE A 284 21.54 12.52 13.06
N THR A 285 21.41 12.16 14.34
CA THR A 285 20.55 12.89 15.29
C THR A 285 21.00 14.35 15.41
N GLY A 286 22.31 14.57 15.51
CA GLY A 286 22.92 15.90 15.54
C GLY A 286 22.64 16.70 14.28
N ARG A 287 22.79 16.11 13.12
CA ARG A 287 22.57 16.74 11.81
C ARG A 287 21.18 17.39 11.68
N TYR A 288 20.17 16.74 12.22
CA TYR A 288 18.77 17.23 12.12
C TYR A 288 18.29 17.94 13.38
N SER A 289 19.20 18.27 14.31
CA SER A 289 18.91 19.08 15.48
C SER A 289 19.18 20.58 15.24
N LYS A 290 18.80 21.41 16.20
CA LYS A 290 19.18 22.83 16.23
C LYS A 290 20.67 23.04 16.45
N GLY A 291 21.39 22.03 16.98
CA GLY A 291 22.84 22.04 17.18
C GLY A 291 23.66 21.59 15.95
N ARG A 292 23.08 21.51 14.78
CA ARG A 292 23.73 20.98 13.54
C ARG A 292 25.01 21.70 13.10
N ASN A 293 25.21 22.94 13.52
CA ASN A 293 26.36 23.78 13.17
C ASN A 293 27.44 23.81 14.26
N GLU A 294 27.24 23.13 15.38
CA GLU A 294 28.22 23.03 16.45
C GLU A 294 29.40 22.14 16.05
N GLU A 295 30.59 22.43 16.56
CA GLU A 295 31.77 21.58 16.34
C GLU A 295 31.58 20.19 16.94
N SER A 296 30.88 20.10 18.08
CA SER A 296 30.49 18.85 18.74
C SER A 296 29.22 19.03 19.53
N ILE A 297 28.46 17.94 19.66
CA ILE A 297 27.24 17.88 20.46
C ILE A 297 27.20 16.63 21.30
N VAL A 298 26.49 16.67 22.40
CA VAL A 298 26.24 15.51 23.26
C VAL A 298 24.89 14.90 22.89
N VAL A 299 24.92 13.61 22.54
CA VAL A 299 23.72 12.82 22.25
C VAL A 299 23.55 11.79 23.34
N LYS A 300 22.38 11.77 23.96
CA LYS A 300 21.96 10.72 24.87
C LYS A 300 21.37 9.59 24.06
N TYR A 301 21.70 8.34 24.43
CA TYR A 301 21.04 7.17 23.87
C TYR A 301 20.75 6.15 24.96
N ARG A 302 19.66 5.40 24.79
CA ARG A 302 19.21 4.41 25.77
C ARG A 302 18.63 3.17 25.09
N LYS A 303 18.77 2.02 25.76
CA LYS A 303 18.02 0.79 25.53
C LYS A 303 17.32 0.42 26.85
N GLY A 304 16.00 0.45 26.89
CA GLY A 304 15.25 0.29 28.14
C GLY A 304 15.65 1.36 29.18
N THR A 305 16.20 0.90 30.32
CA THR A 305 16.68 1.76 31.43
C THR A 305 18.14 2.16 31.31
N ASP A 306 18.93 1.50 30.43
CA ASP A 306 20.35 1.75 30.27
C ASP A 306 20.60 3.00 29.43
N GLU A 307 20.96 4.10 30.08
CA GLU A 307 21.24 5.40 29.43
C GLU A 307 22.74 5.65 29.36
N ASN A 308 23.19 6.09 28.19
CA ASN A 308 24.56 6.46 27.88
C ASN A 308 24.61 7.78 27.13
N THR A 309 25.80 8.37 27.02
CA THR A 309 26.04 9.57 26.24
C THR A 309 27.23 9.40 25.32
N ILE A 310 27.18 10.05 24.17
CA ILE A 310 28.28 10.11 23.21
C ILE A 310 28.42 11.54 22.69
N THR A 311 29.65 12.01 22.58
CA THR A 311 29.96 13.31 21.98
C THR A 311 30.37 13.09 20.53
N VAL A 312 29.68 13.75 19.60
CA VAL A 312 29.94 13.60 18.16
C VAL A 312 29.89 14.95 17.44
N LYS A 313 30.61 15.04 16.33
CA LYS A 313 30.36 16.09 15.34
C LYS A 313 29.10 15.71 14.54
N PRO A 314 28.15 16.65 14.32
CA PRO A 314 26.98 16.39 13.46
C PRO A 314 27.39 15.91 12.07
N ALA A 315 26.64 14.95 11.49
CA ALA A 315 26.93 14.42 10.16
C ALA A 315 26.88 15.52 9.09
N ASP A 316 27.78 15.48 8.14
CA ASP A 316 27.77 16.30 6.94
C ASP A 316 26.94 15.68 5.82
N ASP A 317 26.84 16.38 4.69
CA ASP A 317 26.06 15.92 3.55
C ASP A 317 26.65 14.68 2.87
N GLU A 318 27.96 14.54 2.85
CA GLU A 318 28.65 13.39 2.27
C GLU A 318 28.31 12.13 3.06
N PHE A 319 28.44 12.18 4.38
CA PHE A 319 28.06 11.07 5.27
C PHE A 319 26.58 10.67 5.09
N ILE A 320 25.67 11.65 5.10
CA ILE A 320 24.22 11.42 4.93
C ILE A 320 23.94 10.75 3.58
N ASN A 321 24.51 11.28 2.50
CA ASN A 321 24.27 10.74 1.16
C ASN A 321 24.85 9.32 0.97
N GLY A 322 25.87 8.98 1.73
CA GLY A 322 26.50 7.65 1.70
C GLY A 322 25.68 6.56 2.40
N CYS A 323 24.72 6.92 3.27
CA CYS A 323 23.98 5.93 4.07
C CYS A 323 22.44 6.04 4.01
N ILE A 324 21.90 7.10 3.44
CA ILE A 324 20.44 7.28 3.36
C ILE A 324 19.82 6.34 2.33
N ILE A 325 18.73 5.68 2.72
CA ILE A 325 17.89 4.88 1.83
C ILE A 325 16.89 5.84 1.17
N LYS A 326 17.11 6.11 -0.12
CA LYS A 326 16.34 7.09 -0.92
C LYS A 326 15.07 6.50 -1.49
#